data_cfbe7671c1b908c0c5d9bb2f2f814ad9
#
_entry.id   cfbe7671c1b908c0c5d9bb2f2f814ad9
#
_cell.length_a   1.000
_cell.length_b   1.000
_cell.length_c   1.000
_cell.angle_alpha   90.00
_cell.angle_beta   90.00
_cell.angle_gamma   90.00
#
_symmetry.space_group_name_H-M   'P 1'
#
loop_
_entity.id
_entity.type
_entity.pdbx_description
1 polymer ?
#
loop_
_entity_poly.entity_id
_entity_poly.type
_entity_poly.pdbx_seq_one_letter_code
_entity_poly.pdbx_strand_id
1 'polypeptide(L)'
;MKRFLLVLSALLAALSLPAATPAADPIDELLPVRGLAIQAPQRSQMNDFLKFVEGELVSAHFNLLILRVDWGYAYASHPELRDPDPLTREDVQRIVAVCRNRGIRLVPQINLLGHQSWAKQTHALLREYPEFDENPSVKTENYTDWPNPEGLYCKSYCPLHPEVHEVVFDVVDELCDVFGADAFHAGMDEVFYLGEKECPRCNGRDKAELFAGEVTLIRNHLAEKGRQLMIWGDRLLDGRTTGLGEWEASYNYTWRAIDLIPKDVFICDWHYERADLTGVYFATKGLPVATCGYRNPTVCEQQIRDMVRFRKQSAPETAARLQGYIHTVWSGFGPFLRRYQAAKGENERDEAHWNDAQALRTVIETFTNLAQ
;
A
#
# COMPACT_ATOMS: atom_id res chain seq x y z
N MET A 1 -31.95 9.07 70.49
CA MET A 1 -30.87 9.93 69.99
C MET A 1 -29.93 9.06 69.20
N LYS A 2 -30.11 8.99 67.88
CA LYS A 2 -29.19 8.27 66.95
C LYS A 2 -28.49 9.32 66.13
N ARG A 3 -27.15 9.41 66.26
CA ARG A 3 -26.30 10.31 65.48
C ARG A 3 -26.01 9.64 64.12
N PHE A 4 -26.39 10.30 63.01
CA PHE A 4 -25.97 9.98 61.65
C PHE A 4 -24.61 10.63 61.34
N LEU A 5 -23.61 9.84 61.08
CA LEU A 5 -22.35 10.31 60.48
C LEU A 5 -22.54 10.37 58.97
N LEU A 6 -22.43 11.56 58.36
CA LEU A 6 -22.27 11.75 56.94
C LEU A 6 -20.77 11.60 56.60
N VAL A 7 -20.46 10.60 55.79
CA VAL A 7 -19.13 10.46 55.17
C VAL A 7 -19.19 11.14 53.79
N LEU A 8 -18.47 12.26 53.68
CA LEU A 8 -18.29 13.00 52.42
C LEU A 8 -17.17 12.34 51.64
N SER A 9 -17.50 11.59 50.58
CA SER A 9 -16.50 11.04 49.64
C SER A 9 -16.20 12.11 48.57
N ALA A 10 -15.02 12.71 48.64
CA ALA A 10 -14.54 13.61 47.61
C ALA A 10 -14.02 12.77 46.39
N LEU A 11 -14.75 12.81 45.28
CA LEU A 11 -14.27 12.32 43.99
C LEU A 11 -13.24 13.33 43.42
N LEU A 12 -11.97 12.96 43.45
CA LEU A 12 -10.95 13.64 42.63
C LEU A 12 -11.14 13.23 41.16
N ALA A 13 -11.77 14.10 40.38
CA ALA A 13 -11.73 13.99 38.92
C ALA A 13 -10.33 14.40 38.42
N ALA A 14 -9.53 13.44 38.02
CA ALA A 14 -8.29 13.69 37.32
C ALA A 14 -8.61 14.32 35.96
N LEU A 15 -8.43 15.63 35.83
CA LEU A 15 -8.43 16.32 34.52
C LEU A 15 -7.20 15.86 33.75
N SER A 16 -7.38 14.93 32.82
CA SER A 16 -6.40 14.63 31.80
C SER A 16 -6.30 15.85 30.88
N LEU A 17 -5.21 16.60 30.99
CA LEU A 17 -4.84 17.61 29.99
C LEU A 17 -4.73 16.93 28.63
N PRO A 18 -5.34 17.49 27.56
CA PRO A 18 -5.11 16.97 26.22
C PRO A 18 -3.62 17.08 25.92
N ALA A 19 -3.03 15.99 25.42
CA ALA A 19 -1.65 16.01 24.92
C ALA A 19 -1.54 17.14 23.90
N ALA A 20 -0.53 17.99 24.05
CA ALA A 20 -0.26 19.08 23.11
C ALA A 20 -0.11 18.46 21.71
N THR A 21 -0.92 18.91 20.76
CA THR A 21 -0.76 18.56 19.35
C THR A 21 0.65 18.95 18.95
N PRO A 22 1.47 18.02 18.39
CA PRO A 22 2.81 18.40 17.92
C PRO A 22 2.67 19.58 16.96
N ALA A 23 3.59 20.54 17.03
CA ALA A 23 3.64 21.62 16.04
C ALA A 23 3.74 20.99 14.65
N ALA A 24 2.94 21.48 13.69
CA ALA A 24 2.97 20.97 12.33
C ALA A 24 4.39 21.12 11.76
N ASP A 25 4.93 20.04 11.21
CA ASP A 25 6.23 20.05 10.55
C ASP A 25 6.12 20.95 9.30
N PRO A 26 7.05 21.88 9.03
CA PRO A 26 7.00 22.75 7.85
C PRO A 26 6.82 21.99 6.53
N ILE A 27 7.34 20.76 6.45
CA ILE A 27 7.18 19.89 5.28
C ILE A 27 5.73 19.38 5.09
N ASP A 28 4.87 19.40 6.13
CA ASP A 28 3.48 18.91 6.04
C ASP A 28 2.65 19.71 5.03
N GLU A 29 2.89 21.02 4.92
CA GLU A 29 2.21 21.84 3.92
C GLU A 29 2.68 21.54 2.50
N LEU A 30 3.97 21.26 2.33
CA LEU A 30 4.59 20.98 1.04
C LEU A 30 4.25 19.56 0.56
N LEU A 31 4.26 18.59 1.46
CA LEU A 31 4.18 17.18 1.15
C LEU A 31 3.45 16.43 2.30
N PRO A 32 2.11 16.51 2.38
CA PRO A 32 1.32 15.94 3.48
C PRO A 32 1.58 14.46 3.73
N VAL A 33 1.81 13.68 2.67
CA VAL A 33 2.12 12.25 2.74
C VAL A 33 3.59 12.02 2.38
N ARG A 34 4.33 11.41 3.30
CA ARG A 34 5.72 10.98 3.14
C ARG A 34 5.82 9.53 3.61
N GLY A 35 5.66 8.63 2.66
CA GLY A 35 5.42 7.22 2.94
C GLY A 35 6.57 6.29 2.58
N LEU A 36 6.58 5.14 3.25
CA LEU A 36 7.32 3.95 2.85
C LEU A 36 6.33 2.79 2.68
N ALA A 37 6.39 2.09 1.55
CA ALA A 37 5.70 0.82 1.34
C ALA A 37 6.74 -0.31 1.31
N ILE A 38 6.63 -1.27 2.23
CA ILE A 38 7.61 -2.34 2.39
C ILE A 38 6.94 -3.62 2.86
N GLN A 39 7.53 -4.77 2.56
CA GLN A 39 7.07 -6.04 3.09
C GLN A 39 7.25 -6.12 4.60
N ALA A 40 6.28 -6.71 5.28
CA ALA A 40 6.37 -7.01 6.71
C ALA A 40 7.64 -7.83 7.01
N PRO A 41 8.33 -7.56 8.15
CA PRO A 41 9.52 -8.29 8.52
C PRO A 41 9.17 -9.74 8.88
N GLN A 42 10.10 -10.66 8.68
CA GLN A 42 10.04 -11.96 9.35
C GLN A 42 10.15 -11.77 10.86
N ARG A 43 9.59 -12.67 11.67
CA ARG A 43 9.63 -12.60 13.14
C ARG A 43 11.05 -12.45 13.68
N SER A 44 12.03 -13.15 13.07
CA SER A 44 13.45 -13.04 13.43
C SER A 44 14.06 -11.64 13.18
N GLN A 45 13.45 -10.83 12.33
CA GLN A 45 13.91 -9.50 11.96
C GLN A 45 13.19 -8.38 12.71
N MET A 46 12.23 -8.70 13.56
CA MET A 46 11.34 -7.74 14.22
C MET A 46 12.09 -6.62 14.95
N ASN A 47 13.10 -6.96 15.74
CA ASN A 47 13.84 -5.96 16.51
C ASN A 47 14.58 -4.97 15.61
N ASP A 48 15.14 -5.44 14.50
CA ASP A 48 15.85 -4.57 13.55
C ASP A 48 14.87 -3.71 12.76
N PHE A 49 13.70 -4.25 12.44
CA PHE A 49 12.62 -3.49 11.80
C PHE A 49 12.14 -2.35 12.69
N LEU A 50 11.87 -2.60 13.97
CA LEU A 50 11.44 -1.56 14.90
C LEU A 50 12.50 -0.47 15.07
N LYS A 51 13.77 -0.85 15.16
CA LYS A 51 14.88 0.13 15.20
C LYS A 51 14.99 0.97 13.93
N PHE A 52 14.76 0.33 12.76
CA PHE A 52 14.75 1.03 11.49
C PHE A 52 13.61 2.07 11.42
N VAL A 53 12.40 1.69 11.84
CA VAL A 53 11.25 2.62 11.89
C VAL A 53 11.54 3.77 12.85
N GLU A 54 11.98 3.50 14.08
CA GLU A 54 12.24 4.54 15.09
C GLU A 54 13.42 5.45 14.75
N GLY A 55 14.48 4.88 14.21
CA GLY A 55 15.71 5.62 13.93
C GLY A 55 15.71 6.32 12.58
N GLU A 56 15.39 5.59 11.52
CA GLU A 56 15.54 6.10 10.16
C GLU A 56 14.31 6.87 9.67
N LEU A 57 13.12 6.24 9.78
CA LEU A 57 11.91 6.84 9.21
C LEU A 57 11.47 8.08 9.99
N VAL A 58 11.49 8.02 11.32
CA VAL A 58 11.09 9.15 12.16
C VAL A 58 12.03 10.36 11.95
N SER A 59 13.34 10.13 11.96
CA SER A 59 14.32 11.22 11.78
C SER A 59 14.30 11.84 10.38
N ALA A 60 13.73 11.12 9.40
CA ALA A 60 13.60 11.57 8.03
C ALA A 60 12.18 12.06 7.68
N HIS A 61 11.38 12.44 8.67
CA HIS A 61 10.03 13.00 8.51
C HIS A 61 9.00 12.08 7.82
N PHE A 62 9.19 10.76 7.79
CA PHE A 62 8.16 9.85 7.30
C PHE A 62 6.96 9.85 8.25
N ASN A 63 5.75 9.89 7.68
CA ASN A 63 4.50 9.90 8.44
C ASN A 63 3.51 8.81 8.00
N LEU A 64 3.87 7.99 7.02
CA LEU A 64 3.08 6.84 6.53
C LEU A 64 3.96 5.61 6.36
N LEU A 65 3.49 4.47 6.86
CA LEU A 65 4.06 3.15 6.60
C LEU A 65 2.97 2.23 6.05
N ILE A 66 3.10 1.84 4.77
CA ILE A 66 2.29 0.78 4.18
C ILE A 66 3.05 -0.52 4.38
N LEU A 67 2.49 -1.44 5.14
CA LEU A 67 3.12 -2.71 5.46
C LEU A 67 2.43 -3.84 4.70
N ARG A 68 3.11 -4.37 3.67
CA ARG A 68 2.60 -5.49 2.91
C ARG A 68 2.73 -6.77 3.73
N VAL A 69 1.60 -7.28 4.17
CA VAL A 69 1.48 -8.46 5.04
C VAL A 69 1.10 -9.69 4.23
N ASP A 70 0.20 -9.52 3.25
CA ASP A 70 -0.38 -10.60 2.46
C ASP A 70 -0.82 -11.76 3.39
N TRP A 71 -0.30 -12.96 3.20
CA TRP A 71 -0.62 -14.14 4.00
C TRP A 71 0.31 -14.36 5.21
N GLY A 72 1.21 -13.43 5.46
CA GLY A 72 2.23 -13.47 6.52
C GLY A 72 1.73 -13.08 7.92
N TYR A 73 0.42 -13.12 8.19
CA TYR A 73 -0.18 -12.95 9.52
C TYR A 73 -0.87 -14.24 9.97
N ALA A 74 -0.93 -14.47 11.27
CA ALA A 74 -1.57 -15.66 11.87
C ALA A 74 -3.10 -15.51 11.92
N TYR A 75 -3.76 -15.36 10.75
CA TYR A 75 -5.20 -15.21 10.64
C TYR A 75 -5.96 -16.28 11.43
N ALA A 76 -6.88 -15.87 12.30
CA ALA A 76 -7.75 -16.78 13.01
C ALA A 76 -9.00 -17.13 12.19
N SER A 77 -9.47 -16.19 11.36
CA SER A 77 -10.61 -16.37 10.46
C SER A 77 -10.35 -17.47 9.42
N HIS A 78 -9.17 -17.43 8.79
CA HIS A 78 -8.76 -18.36 7.73
C HIS A 78 -7.34 -18.91 7.98
N PRO A 79 -7.18 -19.87 8.93
CA PRO A 79 -5.87 -20.40 9.29
C PRO A 79 -5.14 -21.13 8.16
N GLU A 80 -5.87 -21.63 7.17
CA GLU A 80 -5.35 -22.31 5.97
C GLU A 80 -4.60 -21.36 5.02
N LEU A 81 -4.87 -20.06 5.11
CA LEU A 81 -4.22 -19.05 4.25
C LEU A 81 -2.87 -18.57 4.78
N ARG A 82 -2.47 -18.97 5.97
CA ARG A 82 -1.23 -18.51 6.62
C ARG A 82 0.02 -19.00 5.90
N ASP A 83 0.96 -18.09 5.71
CA ASP A 83 2.32 -18.46 5.36
C ASP A 83 3.03 -19.19 6.51
N PRO A 84 4.11 -19.95 6.24
CA PRO A 84 4.96 -20.48 7.30
C PRO A 84 5.55 -19.37 8.17
N ASP A 85 5.58 -19.57 9.50
CA ASP A 85 6.10 -18.60 10.50
C ASP A 85 5.49 -17.19 10.40
N PRO A 86 4.14 -17.06 10.41
CA PRO A 86 3.47 -15.80 10.25
C PRO A 86 3.66 -14.90 11.49
N LEU A 87 3.51 -13.59 11.32
CA LEU A 87 3.46 -12.62 12.43
C LEU A 87 2.29 -12.95 13.34
N THR A 88 2.54 -12.96 14.64
CA THR A 88 1.48 -13.09 15.65
C THR A 88 0.81 -11.74 15.93
N ARG A 89 -0.31 -11.77 16.65
CA ARG A 89 -0.97 -10.56 17.16
C ARG A 89 -0.01 -9.68 17.97
N GLU A 90 0.80 -10.30 18.81
CA GLU A 90 1.79 -9.61 19.65
C GLU A 90 2.89 -8.95 18.82
N ASP A 91 3.35 -9.63 17.76
CA ASP A 91 4.32 -9.07 16.81
C ASP A 91 3.76 -7.80 16.14
N VAL A 92 2.52 -7.86 15.64
CA VAL A 92 1.84 -6.72 15.03
C VAL A 92 1.64 -5.58 16.03
N GLN A 93 1.22 -5.87 17.26
CA GLN A 93 1.02 -4.86 18.29
C GLN A 93 2.31 -4.11 18.65
N ARG A 94 3.48 -4.75 18.56
CA ARG A 94 4.78 -4.07 18.72
C ARG A 94 5.02 -3.05 17.62
N ILE A 95 4.71 -3.39 16.35
CA ILE A 95 4.82 -2.45 15.23
C ILE A 95 3.85 -1.28 15.41
N VAL A 96 2.58 -1.59 15.74
CA VAL A 96 1.54 -0.59 15.99
C VAL A 96 1.95 0.39 17.09
N ALA A 97 2.51 -0.12 18.20
CA ALA A 97 2.94 0.72 19.31
C ALA A 97 4.05 1.69 18.89
N VAL A 98 5.05 1.23 18.15
CA VAL A 98 6.13 2.09 17.65
C VAL A 98 5.59 3.15 16.70
N CYS A 99 4.81 2.78 15.69
CA CYS A 99 4.27 3.72 14.71
C CYS A 99 3.38 4.77 15.39
N ARG A 100 2.46 4.35 16.27
CA ARG A 100 1.57 5.26 17.02
C ARG A 100 2.35 6.25 17.88
N ASN A 101 3.35 5.79 18.63
CA ASN A 101 4.15 6.64 19.51
C ASN A 101 5.00 7.66 18.73
N ARG A 102 5.22 7.43 17.45
CA ARG A 102 6.03 8.28 16.57
C ARG A 102 5.21 9.07 15.54
N GLY A 103 3.89 9.00 15.59
CA GLY A 103 3.01 9.72 14.66
C GLY A 103 3.05 9.18 13.23
N ILE A 104 3.47 7.92 13.03
CA ILE A 104 3.45 7.26 11.74
C ILE A 104 2.10 6.55 11.57
N ARG A 105 1.35 6.94 10.54
CA ARG A 105 0.14 6.23 10.12
C ARG A 105 0.53 4.86 9.56
N LEU A 106 0.01 3.79 10.14
CA LEU A 106 0.31 2.43 9.73
C LEU A 106 -0.86 1.84 8.95
N VAL A 107 -0.60 1.43 7.70
CA VAL A 107 -1.61 0.88 6.78
C VAL A 107 -1.22 -0.54 6.39
N PRO A 108 -2.00 -1.55 6.77
CA PRO A 108 -1.77 -2.92 6.31
C PRO A 108 -2.15 -3.08 4.84
N GLN A 109 -1.43 -3.97 4.13
CA GLN A 109 -1.70 -4.32 2.74
C GLN A 109 -1.84 -5.83 2.58
N ILE A 110 -2.87 -6.25 1.83
CA ILE A 110 -2.99 -7.55 1.18
C ILE A 110 -3.25 -7.29 -0.30
N ASN A 111 -2.57 -8.01 -1.19
CA ASN A 111 -2.86 -7.92 -2.61
C ASN A 111 -4.18 -8.63 -2.93
N LEU A 112 -5.19 -7.85 -3.28
CA LEU A 112 -6.52 -8.31 -3.68
C LEU A 112 -6.66 -8.25 -5.21
N LEU A 113 -7.59 -9.01 -5.75
CA LEU A 113 -7.88 -9.21 -7.16
C LEU A 113 -6.68 -9.77 -7.93
N GLY A 114 -5.66 -8.96 -8.23
CA GLY A 114 -4.41 -9.38 -8.85
C GLY A 114 -3.42 -10.02 -7.87
N HIS A 115 -2.23 -10.35 -8.37
CA HIS A 115 -1.14 -10.93 -7.58
C HIS A 115 -1.52 -12.18 -6.75
N GLN A 116 -2.43 -13.01 -7.27
CA GLN A 116 -2.76 -14.30 -6.65
C GLN A 116 -1.76 -15.40 -7.06
N SER A 117 -0.74 -15.03 -7.83
CA SER A 117 0.46 -15.81 -8.12
C SER A 117 1.64 -14.90 -8.37
N TRP A 118 2.84 -15.44 -8.30
CA TRP A 118 4.06 -14.82 -8.75
C TRP A 118 4.92 -15.86 -9.45
N ALA A 119 5.20 -15.67 -10.74
CA ALA A 119 5.91 -16.65 -11.56
C ALA A 119 5.32 -18.06 -11.38
N LYS A 120 6.09 -19.02 -10.89
CA LYS A 120 5.66 -20.42 -10.71
C LYS A 120 4.85 -20.70 -9.44
N GLN A 121 4.65 -19.69 -8.60
CA GLN A 121 4.02 -19.87 -7.28
C GLN A 121 2.61 -19.30 -7.27
N THR A 122 1.62 -20.14 -7.05
CA THR A 122 0.26 -19.71 -6.70
C THR A 122 0.23 -19.35 -5.22
N HIS A 123 -0.33 -18.18 -4.89
CA HIS A 123 -0.43 -17.71 -3.52
C HIS A 123 -1.57 -18.41 -2.77
N ALA A 124 -1.63 -18.20 -1.45
CA ALA A 124 -2.48 -18.96 -0.55
C ALA A 124 -3.96 -18.95 -0.98
N LEU A 125 -4.52 -17.80 -1.34
CA LEU A 125 -5.95 -17.73 -1.70
C LEU A 125 -6.34 -18.70 -2.83
N LEU A 126 -5.64 -18.65 -3.97
CA LEU A 126 -5.97 -19.55 -5.10
C LEU A 126 -5.40 -20.96 -4.93
N ARG A 127 -4.49 -21.19 -3.99
CA ARG A 127 -4.03 -22.52 -3.64
C ARG A 127 -5.08 -23.26 -2.81
N GLU A 128 -5.69 -22.59 -1.84
CA GLU A 128 -6.69 -23.17 -0.93
C GLU A 128 -8.11 -23.12 -1.52
N TYR A 129 -8.41 -22.10 -2.35
CA TYR A 129 -9.69 -21.90 -3.02
C TYR A 129 -9.52 -21.78 -4.55
N PRO A 130 -9.12 -22.88 -5.23
CA PRO A 130 -8.84 -22.83 -6.68
C PRO A 130 -10.07 -22.50 -7.53
N GLU A 131 -11.29 -22.66 -6.99
CA GLU A 131 -12.54 -22.25 -7.63
C GLU A 131 -12.71 -20.74 -7.79
N PHE A 132 -11.92 -19.95 -7.05
CA PHE A 132 -11.91 -18.49 -7.18
C PHE A 132 -11.10 -18.00 -8.38
N ASP A 133 -10.29 -18.86 -9.00
CA ASP A 133 -9.40 -18.50 -10.10
C ASP A 133 -10.17 -17.96 -11.31
N GLU A 134 -9.83 -16.76 -11.77
CA GLU A 134 -10.43 -16.12 -12.94
C GLU A 134 -10.06 -16.84 -14.24
N ASN A 135 -8.86 -17.43 -14.31
CA ASN A 135 -8.37 -18.14 -15.48
C ASN A 135 -7.63 -19.44 -15.10
N PRO A 136 -8.38 -20.52 -14.81
CA PRO A 136 -7.82 -21.78 -14.32
C PRO A 136 -7.01 -22.55 -15.37
N SER A 137 -7.11 -22.23 -16.66
CA SER A 137 -6.28 -22.85 -17.71
C SER A 137 -4.84 -22.37 -17.71
N VAL A 138 -4.59 -21.16 -17.23
CA VAL A 138 -3.23 -20.64 -17.04
C VAL A 138 -2.60 -21.31 -15.83
N LYS A 139 -1.65 -22.21 -16.08
CA LYS A 139 -0.98 -23.00 -15.05
C LYS A 139 0.38 -22.38 -14.72
N THR A 140 0.55 -21.99 -13.43
CA THR A 140 1.79 -21.35 -12.97
C THR A 140 3.02 -22.26 -13.08
N GLU A 141 2.86 -23.58 -12.94
CA GLU A 141 3.91 -24.55 -13.12
C GLU A 141 4.51 -24.59 -14.53
N ASN A 142 3.76 -24.12 -15.55
CA ASN A 142 4.21 -24.01 -16.94
C ASN A 142 5.07 -22.77 -17.19
N TYR A 143 5.20 -21.86 -16.24
CA TYR A 143 6.06 -20.69 -16.33
C TYR A 143 7.53 -21.11 -16.19
N THR A 144 8.08 -21.68 -17.25
CA THR A 144 9.46 -22.19 -17.26
C THR A 144 10.47 -21.05 -17.37
N ASP A 145 10.12 -20.02 -18.12
CA ASP A 145 10.97 -18.87 -18.41
C ASP A 145 10.28 -17.57 -17.96
N TRP A 146 11.07 -16.62 -17.52
CA TRP A 146 10.61 -15.30 -17.17
C TRP A 146 10.97 -14.29 -18.29
N PRO A 147 10.04 -13.44 -18.75
CA PRO A 147 8.58 -13.55 -18.52
C PRO A 147 8.00 -14.81 -19.20
N ASN A 148 6.81 -15.27 -18.76
CA ASN A 148 6.12 -16.38 -19.42
C ASN A 148 5.78 -16.02 -20.89
N PRO A 149 5.30 -16.96 -21.75
CA PRO A 149 5.03 -16.68 -23.17
C PRO A 149 4.09 -15.50 -23.43
N GLU A 150 3.13 -15.26 -22.51
CA GLU A 150 2.27 -14.08 -22.56
C GLU A 150 2.90 -12.86 -21.90
N GLY A 151 4.03 -12.98 -21.22
CA GLY A 151 4.66 -11.93 -20.43
C GLY A 151 3.96 -11.61 -19.11
N LEU A 152 2.94 -12.38 -18.73
CA LEU A 152 2.08 -12.13 -17.58
C LEU A 152 2.29 -13.20 -16.52
N TYR A 153 2.49 -12.82 -15.27
CA TYR A 153 2.85 -13.71 -14.17
C TYR A 153 1.89 -13.67 -12.98
N CYS A 154 0.97 -12.71 -12.96
CA CYS A 154 0.03 -12.54 -11.86
C CYS A 154 -1.33 -13.09 -12.24
N LYS A 155 -1.84 -14.05 -11.48
CA LYS A 155 -3.23 -14.51 -11.57
C LYS A 155 -4.15 -13.56 -10.80
N SER A 156 -5.44 -13.61 -11.14
CA SER A 156 -6.49 -12.89 -10.42
C SER A 156 -7.54 -13.85 -9.90
N TYR A 157 -8.22 -13.49 -8.83
CA TYR A 157 -9.46 -14.16 -8.48
C TYR A 157 -10.63 -13.57 -9.28
N CYS A 158 -11.70 -14.35 -9.43
CA CYS A 158 -12.95 -13.92 -10.07
C CYS A 158 -13.72 -12.99 -9.12
N PRO A 159 -13.87 -11.67 -9.41
CA PRO A 159 -14.56 -10.73 -8.53
C PRO A 159 -16.09 -11.00 -8.44
N LEU A 160 -16.62 -11.84 -9.31
CA LEU A 160 -18.03 -12.23 -9.30
C LEU A 160 -18.26 -13.61 -8.70
N HIS A 161 -17.25 -14.23 -8.08
CA HIS A 161 -17.48 -15.48 -7.37
C HIS A 161 -18.27 -15.20 -6.08
N PRO A 162 -19.38 -15.92 -5.82
CA PRO A 162 -20.29 -15.58 -4.71
C PRO A 162 -19.64 -15.66 -3.33
N GLU A 163 -18.62 -16.50 -3.16
CA GLU A 163 -17.98 -16.77 -1.87
C GLU A 163 -16.63 -16.05 -1.68
N VAL A 164 -16.05 -15.46 -2.74
CA VAL A 164 -14.69 -14.88 -2.63
C VAL A 164 -14.64 -13.74 -1.62
N HIS A 165 -15.68 -12.91 -1.56
CA HIS A 165 -15.71 -11.76 -0.67
C HIS A 165 -15.95 -12.14 0.80
N GLU A 166 -16.59 -13.29 1.08
CA GLU A 166 -16.69 -13.80 2.45
C GLU A 166 -15.30 -14.06 3.02
N VAL A 167 -14.45 -14.78 2.28
CA VAL A 167 -13.07 -15.08 2.67
C VAL A 167 -12.20 -13.82 2.72
N VAL A 168 -12.26 -13.01 1.66
CA VAL A 168 -11.41 -11.81 1.52
C VAL A 168 -11.73 -10.79 2.60
N PHE A 169 -13.01 -10.52 2.89
CA PHE A 169 -13.38 -9.52 3.90
C PHE A 169 -13.11 -9.98 5.32
N ASP A 170 -13.21 -11.27 5.62
CA ASP A 170 -12.84 -11.81 6.92
C ASP A 170 -11.36 -11.55 7.22
N VAL A 171 -10.45 -11.82 6.28
CA VAL A 171 -9.01 -11.57 6.49
C VAL A 171 -8.67 -10.09 6.50
N VAL A 172 -9.32 -9.26 5.66
CA VAL A 172 -9.15 -7.80 5.64
C VAL A 172 -9.58 -7.20 6.98
N ASP A 173 -10.73 -7.59 7.48
CA ASP A 173 -11.26 -7.09 8.75
C ASP A 173 -10.38 -7.49 9.93
N GLU A 174 -9.99 -8.76 10.02
CA GLU A 174 -9.11 -9.24 11.09
C GLU A 174 -7.76 -8.50 11.06
N LEU A 175 -7.18 -8.29 9.87
CA LEU A 175 -5.92 -7.58 9.74
C LEU A 175 -6.06 -6.10 10.13
N CYS A 176 -7.07 -5.41 9.63
CA CYS A 176 -7.32 -4.02 10.01
C CYS A 176 -7.57 -3.85 11.51
N ASP A 177 -8.28 -4.79 12.14
CA ASP A 177 -8.58 -4.74 13.58
C ASP A 177 -7.32 -4.92 14.44
N VAL A 178 -6.44 -5.85 14.08
CA VAL A 178 -5.19 -6.05 14.83
C VAL A 178 -4.21 -4.89 14.67
N PHE A 179 -4.22 -4.23 13.50
CA PHE A 179 -3.43 -3.03 13.24
C PHE A 179 -4.07 -1.77 13.87
N GLY A 180 -5.35 -1.80 14.23
CA GLY A 180 -6.10 -0.61 14.61
C GLY A 180 -6.08 0.44 13.50
N ALA A 181 -6.17 -0.02 12.24
CA ALA A 181 -5.95 0.78 11.06
C ALA A 181 -7.19 1.57 10.64
N ASP A 182 -6.98 2.83 10.23
CA ASP A 182 -7.99 3.71 9.64
C ASP A 182 -7.97 3.68 8.10
N ALA A 183 -7.07 2.89 7.51
CA ALA A 183 -6.98 2.64 6.09
C ALA A 183 -6.48 1.22 5.80
N PHE A 184 -6.75 0.74 4.61
CA PHE A 184 -6.28 -0.53 4.09
C PHE A 184 -5.79 -0.35 2.65
N HIS A 185 -4.66 -0.96 2.30
CA HIS A 185 -4.16 -0.98 0.93
C HIS A 185 -4.47 -2.34 0.29
N ALA A 186 -5.32 -2.32 -0.73
CA ALA A 186 -5.80 -3.55 -1.37
C ALA A 186 -4.88 -4.07 -2.50
N GLY A 187 -3.72 -3.43 -2.76
CA GLY A 187 -2.92 -3.77 -3.94
C GLY A 187 -3.65 -3.41 -5.22
N MET A 188 -4.21 -4.40 -5.90
CA MET A 188 -4.98 -4.28 -7.16
C MET A 188 -4.15 -3.84 -8.37
N ASP A 189 -2.83 -3.95 -8.27
CA ASP A 189 -1.88 -3.75 -9.35
C ASP A 189 -1.81 -5.00 -10.25
N GLU A 190 -1.33 -4.78 -11.47
CA GLU A 190 -1.00 -5.82 -12.44
C GLU A 190 -2.14 -6.86 -12.64
N VAL A 191 -3.38 -6.41 -12.62
CA VAL A 191 -4.57 -7.24 -12.93
C VAL A 191 -4.64 -7.47 -14.43
N PHE A 192 -3.97 -8.51 -14.91
CA PHE A 192 -3.89 -8.86 -16.32
C PHE A 192 -5.09 -9.72 -16.76
N TYR A 193 -5.44 -10.71 -15.96
CA TYR A 193 -6.55 -11.62 -16.21
C TYR A 193 -7.82 -11.12 -15.53
N LEU A 194 -8.77 -10.64 -16.31
CA LEU A 194 -10.07 -10.17 -15.85
C LEU A 194 -11.06 -10.18 -17.00
N GLY A 195 -12.26 -10.74 -16.81
CA GLY A 195 -13.26 -10.87 -17.87
C GLY A 195 -12.87 -11.93 -18.90
N GLU A 196 -12.15 -12.97 -18.49
CA GLU A 196 -11.62 -13.99 -19.36
C GLU A 196 -12.71 -14.96 -19.85
N LYS A 197 -12.51 -15.50 -21.07
CA LYS A 197 -13.52 -16.37 -21.71
C LYS A 197 -13.86 -17.62 -20.90
N GLU A 198 -12.92 -18.10 -20.12
CA GLU A 198 -13.07 -19.31 -19.32
C GLU A 198 -13.77 -19.09 -18.00
N CYS A 199 -13.83 -17.84 -17.53
CA CYS A 199 -14.58 -17.52 -16.34
C CYS A 199 -16.10 -17.50 -16.62
N PRO A 200 -16.88 -18.42 -16.05
CA PRO A 200 -18.33 -18.50 -16.34
C PRO A 200 -19.12 -17.28 -15.85
N ARG A 201 -18.52 -16.45 -14.99
CA ARG A 201 -19.16 -15.27 -14.36
C ARG A 201 -18.74 -13.97 -15.04
N CYS A 202 -17.46 -13.86 -15.40
CA CYS A 202 -16.86 -12.64 -15.94
C CYS A 202 -16.86 -12.60 -17.49
N ASN A 203 -16.98 -13.74 -18.15
CA ASN A 203 -16.95 -13.83 -19.62
C ASN A 203 -17.93 -12.85 -20.28
N GLY A 204 -17.40 -12.04 -21.21
CA GLY A 204 -18.20 -11.07 -21.96
C GLY A 204 -18.59 -9.80 -21.19
N ARG A 205 -18.16 -9.67 -19.93
CA ARG A 205 -18.33 -8.44 -19.14
C ARG A 205 -17.29 -7.40 -19.51
N ASP A 206 -17.65 -6.13 -19.36
CA ASP A 206 -16.70 -5.03 -19.51
C ASP A 206 -15.65 -5.05 -18.40
N LYS A 207 -14.37 -5.08 -18.76
CA LYS A 207 -13.26 -5.19 -17.81
C LYS A 207 -13.14 -3.96 -16.89
N ALA A 208 -13.48 -2.78 -17.39
CA ALA A 208 -13.49 -1.57 -16.56
C ALA A 208 -14.62 -1.59 -15.54
N GLU A 209 -15.80 -2.10 -15.92
CA GLU A 209 -16.93 -2.28 -14.99
C GLU A 209 -16.61 -3.34 -13.93
N LEU A 210 -15.98 -4.46 -14.32
CA LEU A 210 -15.54 -5.48 -13.36
C LEU A 210 -14.53 -4.92 -12.36
N PHE A 211 -13.49 -4.22 -12.84
CA PHE A 211 -12.49 -3.60 -11.98
C PHE A 211 -13.09 -2.54 -11.06
N ALA A 212 -13.91 -1.63 -11.60
CA ALA A 212 -14.57 -0.59 -10.83
C ALA A 212 -15.57 -1.15 -9.82
N GLY A 213 -16.26 -2.24 -10.18
CA GLY A 213 -17.16 -2.95 -9.28
C GLY A 213 -16.44 -3.50 -8.06
N GLU A 214 -15.30 -4.15 -8.29
CA GLU A 214 -14.46 -4.69 -7.22
C GLU A 214 -13.90 -3.59 -6.31
N VAL A 215 -13.31 -2.52 -6.88
CA VAL A 215 -12.87 -1.36 -6.11
C VAL A 215 -13.99 -0.78 -5.25
N THR A 216 -15.18 -0.62 -5.84
CA THR A 216 -16.34 -0.05 -5.15
C THR A 216 -16.81 -0.94 -4.01
N LEU A 217 -16.82 -2.25 -4.21
CA LEU A 217 -17.26 -3.22 -3.21
C LEU A 217 -16.30 -3.22 -2.00
N ILE A 218 -15.00 -3.30 -2.24
CA ILE A 218 -13.97 -3.25 -1.19
C ILE A 218 -14.04 -1.90 -0.45
N ARG A 219 -14.14 -0.78 -1.20
CA ARG A 219 -14.24 0.56 -0.60
C ARG A 219 -15.47 0.68 0.30
N ASN A 220 -16.63 0.19 -0.13
CA ASN A 220 -17.85 0.28 0.66
C ASN A 220 -17.76 -0.55 1.94
N HIS A 221 -17.23 -1.78 1.85
CA HIS A 221 -16.99 -2.62 3.02
C HIS A 221 -16.07 -1.92 4.06
N LEU A 222 -14.96 -1.35 3.61
CA LEU A 222 -14.04 -0.61 4.48
C LEU A 222 -14.70 0.64 5.09
N ALA A 223 -15.51 1.37 4.30
CA ALA A 223 -16.18 2.58 4.74
C ALA A 223 -17.22 2.35 5.84
N GLU A 224 -17.85 1.17 5.92
CA GLU A 224 -18.75 0.78 7.01
C GLU A 224 -18.06 0.84 8.38
N LYS A 225 -16.74 0.64 8.40
CA LYS A 225 -15.90 0.72 9.59
C LYS A 225 -15.04 2.00 9.66
N GLY A 226 -15.35 2.99 8.81
CA GLY A 226 -14.64 4.27 8.77
C GLY A 226 -13.21 4.18 8.23
N ARG A 227 -12.89 3.15 7.43
CA ARG A 227 -11.57 2.92 6.86
C ARG A 227 -11.47 3.41 5.42
N GLN A 228 -10.35 4.02 5.06
CA GLN A 228 -10.06 4.46 3.71
C GLN A 228 -9.47 3.32 2.87
N LEU A 229 -9.89 3.19 1.61
CA LEU A 229 -9.26 2.30 0.64
C LEU A 229 -8.08 3.01 -0.04
N MET A 230 -6.93 2.32 -0.13
CA MET A 230 -5.78 2.67 -0.96
C MET A 230 -5.52 1.56 -1.98
N ILE A 231 -5.16 1.92 -3.22
CA ILE A 231 -4.81 0.97 -4.30
C ILE A 231 -3.64 1.50 -5.13
N TRP A 232 -2.94 0.60 -5.83
CA TRP A 232 -2.01 0.97 -6.90
C TRP A 232 -2.74 1.51 -8.12
N GLY A 233 -2.15 2.47 -8.83
CA GLY A 233 -2.82 3.26 -9.87
C GLY A 233 -2.74 2.70 -11.29
N ASP A 234 -1.85 1.75 -11.57
CA ASP A 234 -1.49 1.28 -12.91
C ASP A 234 -2.68 0.82 -13.75
N ARG A 235 -3.64 0.11 -13.17
CA ARG A 235 -4.83 -0.37 -13.91
C ARG A 235 -5.82 0.72 -14.31
N LEU A 236 -5.62 1.95 -13.81
CA LEU A 236 -6.42 3.14 -14.14
C LEU A 236 -5.78 4.06 -15.20
N LEU A 237 -4.64 3.66 -15.75
CA LEU A 237 -3.91 4.37 -16.80
C LEU A 237 -3.96 3.60 -18.13
N ASP A 238 -4.20 4.31 -19.24
CA ASP A 238 -4.11 3.72 -20.58
C ASP A 238 -2.67 3.59 -21.03
N GLY A 239 -2.16 2.36 -21.11
CA GLY A 239 -0.78 2.07 -21.49
C GLY A 239 -0.42 2.53 -22.90
N ARG A 240 -1.37 2.56 -23.82
CA ARG A 240 -1.14 3.03 -25.21
C ARG A 240 -0.97 4.54 -25.27
N THR A 241 -1.77 5.27 -24.51
CA THR A 241 -1.73 6.75 -24.48
C THR A 241 -0.54 7.26 -23.68
N THR A 242 -0.22 6.63 -22.56
CA THR A 242 0.87 7.05 -21.67
C THR A 242 2.25 6.58 -22.14
N GLY A 243 2.30 5.49 -22.89
CA GLY A 243 3.55 4.84 -23.28
C GLY A 243 4.32 4.22 -22.11
N LEU A 244 3.64 3.94 -20.99
CA LEU A 244 4.24 3.35 -19.78
C LEU A 244 4.48 1.84 -19.88
N GLY A 245 3.89 1.19 -20.89
CA GLY A 245 3.98 -0.26 -21.02
C GLY A 245 2.94 -1.01 -20.23
N GLU A 246 2.99 -2.33 -20.32
CA GLU A 246 1.95 -3.24 -19.81
C GLU A 246 1.96 -3.39 -18.27
N TRP A 247 3.13 -3.19 -17.67
CA TRP A 247 3.30 -3.31 -16.23
C TRP A 247 2.77 -2.07 -15.50
N GLU A 248 3.24 -0.89 -15.89
CA GLU A 248 2.92 0.37 -15.23
C GLU A 248 1.60 1.01 -15.72
N ALA A 249 0.87 0.35 -16.64
CA ALA A 249 -0.41 0.81 -17.16
C ALA A 249 -1.23 -0.34 -17.77
N SER A 250 -2.51 -0.09 -18.03
CA SER A 250 -3.44 -1.10 -18.55
C SER A 250 -3.42 -1.19 -20.07
N TYR A 251 -3.29 -2.40 -20.60
CA TYR A 251 -3.56 -2.75 -22.01
C TYR A 251 -4.84 -3.56 -22.17
N ASN A 252 -5.46 -4.00 -21.09
CA ASN A 252 -6.67 -4.81 -21.07
C ASN A 252 -7.97 -4.00 -20.86
N TYR A 253 -7.93 -2.67 -21.09
CA TYR A 253 -9.05 -1.73 -21.03
C TYR A 253 -9.62 -1.44 -19.63
N THR A 254 -9.02 -1.90 -18.54
CA THR A 254 -9.44 -1.55 -17.17
C THR A 254 -9.29 -0.04 -16.88
N TRP A 255 -8.41 0.67 -17.59
CA TRP A 255 -8.12 2.09 -17.39
C TRP A 255 -9.37 2.99 -17.39
N ARG A 256 -10.45 2.61 -18.09
CA ARG A 256 -11.72 3.35 -18.10
C ARG A 256 -12.41 3.36 -16.72
N ALA A 257 -12.03 2.46 -15.82
CA ALA A 257 -12.54 2.40 -14.46
C ALA A 257 -12.24 3.67 -13.65
N ILE A 258 -11.27 4.48 -14.06
CA ILE A 258 -10.92 5.74 -13.37
C ILE A 258 -12.13 6.69 -13.21
N ASP A 259 -13.06 6.67 -14.17
CA ASP A 259 -14.25 7.51 -14.11
C ASP A 259 -15.43 6.84 -13.36
N LEU A 260 -15.33 5.54 -13.08
CA LEU A 260 -16.37 4.73 -12.46
C LEU A 260 -16.17 4.51 -10.96
N ILE A 261 -14.92 4.55 -10.47
CA ILE A 261 -14.60 4.32 -9.06
C ILE A 261 -14.97 5.50 -8.16
N PRO A 262 -15.25 5.27 -6.86
CA PRO A 262 -15.46 6.30 -5.86
C PRO A 262 -14.26 7.25 -5.75
N LYS A 263 -14.51 8.55 -5.57
CA LYS A 263 -13.47 9.59 -5.63
C LYS A 263 -12.70 9.81 -4.32
N ASP A 264 -13.00 9.05 -3.29
CA ASP A 264 -12.27 9.01 -2.02
C ASP A 264 -11.25 7.85 -1.93
N VAL A 265 -11.15 7.02 -2.96
CA VAL A 265 -10.12 5.99 -3.09
C VAL A 265 -8.76 6.66 -3.27
N PHE A 266 -7.79 6.32 -2.41
CA PHE A 266 -6.45 6.88 -2.47
C PHE A 266 -5.59 6.11 -3.48
N ILE A 267 -5.00 6.82 -4.43
CA ILE A 267 -4.19 6.23 -5.49
C ILE A 267 -2.70 6.32 -5.13
N CYS A 268 -2.03 5.17 -5.14
CA CYS A 268 -0.59 5.03 -5.06
C CYS A 268 -0.06 4.85 -6.49
N ASP A 269 0.45 5.94 -7.09
CA ASP A 269 0.80 6.05 -8.50
C ASP A 269 2.28 5.73 -8.71
N TRP A 270 2.61 4.48 -9.07
CA TRP A 270 3.97 3.98 -9.12
C TRP A 270 4.57 4.00 -10.53
N HIS A 271 5.75 4.67 -10.64
CA HIS A 271 6.57 4.72 -11.86
C HIS A 271 8.04 4.74 -11.48
N TYR A 272 8.86 3.94 -12.14
CA TYR A 272 10.22 3.66 -11.68
C TYR A 272 11.32 4.15 -12.61
N GLU A 273 11.04 4.27 -13.91
CA GLU A 273 12.04 4.63 -14.92
C GLU A 273 12.00 6.12 -15.28
N ARG A 274 10.90 6.81 -15.01
CA ARG A 274 10.74 8.25 -15.24
C ARG A 274 9.67 8.85 -14.30
N ALA A 275 9.78 10.16 -14.05
CA ALA A 275 8.78 10.90 -13.31
C ALA A 275 7.66 11.36 -14.28
N ASP A 276 6.55 10.62 -14.31
CA ASP A 276 5.41 10.91 -15.18
C ASP A 276 4.43 11.92 -14.55
N LEU A 277 3.59 12.55 -15.41
CA LEU A 277 2.57 13.49 -14.99
C LEU A 277 1.26 12.82 -14.55
N THR A 278 1.28 11.53 -14.32
CA THR A 278 0.12 10.68 -13.98
C THR A 278 -0.51 11.08 -12.66
N GLY A 279 0.28 11.51 -11.68
CA GLY A 279 -0.25 12.06 -10.43
C GLY A 279 -1.18 13.27 -10.66
N VAL A 280 -0.84 14.16 -11.59
CA VAL A 280 -1.71 15.29 -11.97
C VAL A 280 -2.98 14.79 -12.66
N TYR A 281 -2.86 13.76 -13.51
CA TYR A 281 -4.01 13.14 -14.15
C TYR A 281 -5.00 12.58 -13.13
N PHE A 282 -4.54 11.82 -12.12
CA PHE A 282 -5.40 11.32 -11.04
C PHE A 282 -6.06 12.45 -10.25
N ALA A 283 -5.30 13.48 -9.88
CA ALA A 283 -5.83 14.62 -9.13
C ALA A 283 -6.91 15.37 -9.91
N THR A 284 -6.74 15.54 -11.23
CA THR A 284 -7.76 16.20 -12.10
C THR A 284 -8.99 15.30 -12.33
N LYS A 285 -8.84 13.98 -12.20
CA LYS A 285 -9.97 13.02 -12.17
C LYS A 285 -10.72 12.98 -10.83
N GLY A 286 -10.27 13.75 -9.85
CA GLY A 286 -10.92 13.89 -8.54
C GLY A 286 -10.41 12.93 -7.47
N LEU A 287 -9.31 12.22 -7.70
CA LEU A 287 -8.77 11.20 -6.82
C LEU A 287 -7.59 11.73 -6.00
N PRO A 288 -7.52 11.48 -4.68
CA PRO A 288 -6.32 11.74 -3.90
C PRO A 288 -5.21 10.79 -4.35
N VAL A 289 -3.98 11.32 -4.51
CA VAL A 289 -2.86 10.56 -5.08
C VAL A 289 -1.55 10.92 -4.42
N ALA A 290 -0.69 9.90 -4.22
CA ALA A 290 0.74 10.06 -3.96
C ALA A 290 1.53 9.35 -5.08
N THR A 291 2.60 9.98 -5.57
CA THR A 291 3.52 9.33 -6.49
C THR A 291 4.43 8.35 -5.75
N CYS A 292 4.78 7.24 -6.40
CA CYS A 292 5.54 6.17 -5.76
C CYS A 292 6.78 5.83 -6.60
N GLY A 293 7.95 5.93 -5.98
CA GLY A 293 9.24 5.61 -6.60
C GLY A 293 9.88 4.37 -6.01
N TYR A 294 10.96 3.88 -6.63
CA TYR A 294 11.63 2.64 -6.23
C TYR A 294 13.16 2.78 -6.28
N ARG A 295 13.80 2.20 -7.30
CA ARG A 295 15.24 1.94 -7.36
C ARG A 295 16.08 3.03 -8.00
N ASN A 296 15.47 4.01 -8.64
CA ASN A 296 16.16 5.08 -9.34
C ASN A 296 16.14 6.37 -8.49
N PRO A 297 17.28 6.75 -7.88
CA PRO A 297 17.35 7.93 -7.02
C PRO A 297 16.93 9.23 -7.71
N THR A 298 17.33 9.40 -8.99
CA THR A 298 17.00 10.61 -9.77
C THR A 298 15.49 10.71 -10.03
N VAL A 299 14.84 9.60 -10.37
CA VAL A 299 13.39 9.56 -10.58
C VAL A 299 12.64 9.84 -9.27
N CYS A 300 13.09 9.24 -8.16
CA CYS A 300 12.48 9.47 -6.84
C CYS A 300 12.58 10.95 -6.43
N GLU A 301 13.75 11.56 -6.57
CA GLU A 301 13.93 12.99 -6.27
C GLU A 301 13.05 13.86 -7.18
N GLN A 302 13.00 13.57 -8.47
CA GLN A 302 12.18 14.31 -9.41
C GLN A 302 10.69 14.20 -9.08
N GLN A 303 10.18 13.02 -8.76
CA GLN A 303 8.78 12.82 -8.34
C GLN A 303 8.42 13.65 -7.10
N ILE A 304 9.31 13.71 -6.10
CA ILE A 304 9.11 14.54 -4.90
C ILE A 304 9.05 16.02 -5.26
N ARG A 305 10.02 16.52 -6.04
CA ARG A 305 10.10 17.92 -6.44
C ARG A 305 8.92 18.31 -7.32
N ASP A 306 8.50 17.44 -8.22
CA ASP A 306 7.33 17.66 -9.08
C ASP A 306 6.04 17.68 -8.27
N MET A 307 5.87 16.80 -7.28
CA MET A 307 4.71 16.82 -6.39
C MET A 307 4.61 18.17 -5.66
N VAL A 308 5.70 18.65 -5.07
CA VAL A 308 5.73 19.98 -4.42
C VAL A 308 5.41 21.10 -5.40
N ARG A 309 5.99 21.07 -6.61
CA ARG A 309 5.75 22.06 -7.65
C ARG A 309 4.28 22.06 -8.08
N PHE A 310 3.70 20.89 -8.36
CA PHE A 310 2.31 20.78 -8.80
C PHE A 310 1.34 21.24 -7.73
N ARG A 311 1.57 20.90 -6.46
CA ARG A 311 0.77 21.41 -5.35
C ARG A 311 0.76 22.93 -5.29
N LYS A 312 1.93 23.58 -5.43
CA LYS A 312 2.07 25.04 -5.41
C LYS A 312 1.44 25.75 -6.61
N GLN A 313 1.35 25.09 -7.76
CA GLN A 313 0.88 25.67 -9.02
C GLN A 313 -0.56 25.33 -9.38
N SER A 314 -1.19 24.40 -8.67
CA SER A 314 -2.56 23.96 -8.93
C SER A 314 -3.60 24.82 -8.19
N ALA A 315 -4.84 24.78 -8.68
CA ALA A 315 -5.99 25.27 -7.93
C ALA A 315 -6.12 24.51 -6.59
N PRO A 316 -6.70 25.14 -5.54
CA PRO A 316 -6.75 24.56 -4.19
C PRO A 316 -7.33 23.14 -4.15
N GLU A 317 -8.40 22.88 -4.92
CA GLU A 317 -9.05 21.56 -4.96
C GLU A 317 -8.16 20.48 -5.58
N THR A 318 -7.38 20.83 -6.61
CA THR A 318 -6.42 19.91 -7.23
C THR A 318 -5.20 19.73 -6.33
N ALA A 319 -4.69 20.82 -5.74
CA ALA A 319 -3.59 20.77 -4.79
C ALA A 319 -3.91 19.88 -3.57
N ALA A 320 -5.14 19.93 -3.06
CA ALA A 320 -5.59 19.09 -1.95
C ALA A 320 -5.60 17.59 -2.29
N ARG A 321 -5.66 17.20 -3.56
CA ARG A 321 -5.62 15.80 -4.00
C ARG A 321 -4.20 15.30 -4.27
N LEU A 322 -3.27 16.18 -4.56
CA LEU A 322 -1.85 15.87 -4.72
C LEU A 322 -1.23 15.70 -3.33
N GLN A 323 -1.23 14.48 -2.78
CA GLN A 323 -0.98 14.25 -1.36
C GLN A 323 0.50 14.13 -1.00
N GLY A 324 1.34 13.57 -1.88
CA GLY A 324 2.73 13.42 -1.54
C GLY A 324 3.47 12.31 -2.27
N TYR A 325 4.40 11.68 -1.56
CA TYR A 325 5.30 10.69 -2.12
C TYR A 325 5.42 9.47 -1.20
N ILE A 326 5.48 8.28 -1.79
CA ILE A 326 5.68 7.01 -1.11
C ILE A 326 6.88 6.30 -1.77
N HIS A 327 7.91 5.98 -0.98
CA HIS A 327 8.99 5.11 -1.46
C HIS A 327 8.57 3.66 -1.37
N THR A 328 8.82 2.86 -2.41
CA THR A 328 8.49 1.43 -2.42
C THR A 328 9.72 0.56 -2.27
N VAL A 329 9.60 -0.54 -1.53
CA VAL A 329 10.63 -1.57 -1.37
C VAL A 329 10.00 -2.93 -1.64
N TRP A 330 10.36 -3.54 -2.77
CA TRP A 330 9.77 -4.81 -3.21
C TRP A 330 10.53 -6.03 -2.74
N SER A 331 11.78 -5.86 -2.30
CA SER A 331 12.54 -6.92 -1.65
C SER A 331 12.07 -7.14 -0.20
N GLY A 332 12.29 -8.33 0.36
CA GLY A 332 12.06 -8.55 1.79
C GLY A 332 12.91 -7.64 2.67
N PHE A 333 12.42 -7.33 3.88
CA PHE A 333 13.07 -6.39 4.79
C PHE A 333 14.55 -6.72 5.08
N GLY A 334 14.91 -7.97 5.31
CA GLY A 334 16.29 -8.34 5.65
C GLY A 334 17.31 -8.04 4.53
N PRO A 335 17.07 -8.48 3.27
CA PRO A 335 17.89 -8.08 2.13
C PRO A 335 17.97 -6.57 1.93
N PHE A 336 16.86 -5.87 2.06
CA PHE A 336 16.82 -4.41 1.99
C PHE A 336 17.68 -3.76 3.07
N LEU A 337 17.54 -4.15 4.34
CA LEU A 337 18.28 -3.56 5.44
C LEU A 337 19.79 -3.70 5.25
N ARG A 338 20.27 -4.85 4.77
CA ARG A 338 21.71 -5.04 4.47
C ARG A 338 22.21 -4.07 3.41
N ARG A 339 21.46 -3.88 2.31
CA ARG A 339 21.81 -2.88 1.29
C ARG A 339 21.78 -1.46 1.82
N TYR A 340 20.77 -1.15 2.65
CA TYR A 340 20.62 0.17 3.23
C TYR A 340 21.78 0.51 4.19
N GLN A 341 22.23 -0.44 4.99
CA GLN A 341 23.38 -0.28 5.87
C GLN A 341 24.70 -0.13 5.09
N ALA A 342 24.88 -0.90 4.03
CA ALA A 342 26.02 -0.77 3.11
C ALA A 342 26.03 0.61 2.44
N ALA A 343 24.90 1.03 1.89
CA ALA A 343 24.76 2.31 1.22
C ALA A 343 25.06 3.53 2.12
N LYS A 344 24.91 3.44 3.44
CA LYS A 344 25.29 4.50 4.39
C LYS A 344 26.80 4.80 4.43
N GLY A 345 27.64 3.82 4.06
CA GLY A 345 29.09 3.96 4.03
C GLY A 345 29.65 4.42 2.67
N GLU A 346 28.85 4.46 1.63
CA GLU A 346 29.28 4.74 0.26
C GLU A 346 29.05 6.21 -0.10
N ASN A 347 30.12 6.90 -0.56
CA ASN A 347 30.06 8.29 -0.99
C ASN A 347 29.74 8.45 -2.49
N GLU A 348 29.71 7.38 -3.26
CA GLU A 348 29.52 7.44 -4.71
C GLU A 348 28.11 6.97 -5.12
N ARG A 349 27.40 7.83 -5.85
CA ARG A 349 26.14 7.52 -6.54
C ARG A 349 26.47 6.93 -7.92
N ASP A 350 26.91 5.69 -7.95
CA ASP A 350 27.15 4.98 -9.22
C ASP A 350 25.83 4.42 -9.75
N GLU A 351 25.42 4.87 -10.94
CA GLU A 351 24.19 4.42 -11.61
C GLU A 351 24.16 2.89 -11.82
N ALA A 352 25.31 2.25 -12.00
CA ALA A 352 25.42 0.81 -12.14
C ALA A 352 24.98 0.03 -10.88
N HIS A 353 24.91 0.71 -9.73
CA HIS A 353 24.56 0.14 -8.42
C HIS A 353 23.25 0.65 -7.86
N TRP A 354 22.48 1.42 -8.63
CA TRP A 354 21.19 1.94 -8.16
C TRP A 354 20.24 0.82 -7.71
N ASN A 355 19.72 0.99 -6.52
CA ASN A 355 18.81 0.05 -5.90
C ASN A 355 17.86 0.77 -4.93
N ASP A 356 16.91 0.02 -4.37
CA ASP A 356 15.91 0.52 -3.44
C ASP A 356 16.50 1.25 -2.20
N ALA A 357 17.65 0.80 -1.72
CA ALA A 357 18.30 1.38 -0.54
C ALA A 357 18.98 2.72 -0.84
N GLN A 358 19.66 2.84 -1.98
CA GLN A 358 20.24 4.11 -2.42
C GLN A 358 19.18 5.14 -2.77
N ALA A 359 18.11 4.70 -3.44
CA ALA A 359 16.97 5.56 -3.73
C ALA A 359 16.30 6.07 -2.43
N LEU A 360 16.13 5.21 -1.41
CA LEU A 360 15.61 5.66 -0.11
C LEU A 360 16.51 6.70 0.55
N ARG A 361 17.82 6.57 0.47
CA ARG A 361 18.76 7.62 0.99
C ARG A 361 18.52 8.97 0.32
N THR A 362 18.37 8.98 -1.00
CA THR A 362 18.04 10.22 -1.75
C THR A 362 16.71 10.80 -1.31
N VAL A 363 15.70 9.96 -1.08
CA VAL A 363 14.39 10.39 -0.55
C VAL A 363 14.55 11.03 0.83
N ILE A 364 15.30 10.40 1.75
CA ILE A 364 15.59 10.92 3.09
C ILE A 364 16.29 12.30 3.01
N GLU A 365 17.32 12.42 2.20
CA GLU A 365 18.02 13.69 1.98
C GLU A 365 17.07 14.77 1.42
N THR A 366 16.20 14.39 0.47
CA THR A 366 15.24 15.31 -0.14
C THR A 366 14.19 15.78 0.87
N PHE A 367 13.64 14.90 1.69
CA PHE A 367 12.69 15.27 2.76
C PHE A 367 13.36 16.18 3.80
N THR A 368 14.56 15.83 4.24
CA THR A 368 15.33 16.65 5.20
C THR A 368 15.57 18.07 4.67
N ASN A 369 15.92 18.19 3.38
CA ASN A 369 16.12 19.51 2.74
C ASN A 369 14.84 20.32 2.59
N LEU A 370 13.68 19.65 2.42
CA LEU A 370 12.36 20.32 2.33
C LEU A 370 11.83 20.78 3.70
N ALA A 371 12.29 20.15 4.78
CA ALA A 371 11.88 20.48 6.15
C ALA A 371 12.68 21.68 6.75
N GLN A 372 13.78 22.10 6.11
CA GLN A 372 14.59 23.26 6.48
C GLN A 372 14.03 24.55 5.86
#